data_d61723f2da5560cf4e27c40035e30bd9
#
_entry.id   d61723f2da5560cf4e27c40035e30bd9
#
_cell.length_a   1.000
_cell.length_b   1.000
_cell.length_c   1.000
_cell.angle_alpha   90.00
_cell.angle_beta   90.00
_cell.angle_gamma   90.00
#
_symmetry.space_group_name_H-M   'P 1'
#
loop_
_entity.id
_entity.type
_entity.pdbx_description
1 polymer ?
#
loop_
_entity_poly.entity_id
_entity_poly.type
_entity_poly.pdbx_seq_one_letter_code
_entity_poly.pdbx_strand_id
1 'polypeptide(L)'
;MPGNIITTEERVGRDGGRLYRKVKKLANRVYEIVTDIDFTDKGSKAILRIVLVNFIILAVTSVWVYGIMALIIYSAILYFVLKKYFNEVKRNYHRLLEATNEIADGNLDVEIDENLGVFEPFKEEIEKIQSGFKKAVDEEVKSQRMKTELVTNVSHDLKTPLTAIITYVNLLKIEQDPERQKEYIDVLDRKSLRLKALIEDLFEISKASSKSVNLNIANIDIVNLFKQVKLEMEEKITEANLDFRLDIPEDKVIVALDGQKTYRIFENLIGNAAKYAMPHTRVYVKIAAEDGDAVFQMKNVSANELTFNPEEITERFVRGDSSRNTEGSGLGLAIVKSFVEIQKGKFWIETEADLFKAEIRWKLVDKKDDIA
;
A
#
# COMPACT_ATOMS: atom_id res chain seq x y z
N MET A 1 -36.66 -68.30 -44.81
CA MET A 1 -36.40 -66.89 -44.40
C MET A 1 -37.55 -66.47 -43.56
N PRO A 2 -37.42 -66.27 -42.20
CA PRO A 2 -38.49 -65.75 -41.37
C PRO A 2 -38.36 -64.20 -41.29
N GLY A 3 -39.39 -63.52 -41.76
CA GLY A 3 -39.57 -62.09 -41.64
C GLY A 3 -39.83 -61.69 -40.19
N ASN A 4 -38.98 -60.79 -39.65
CA ASN A 4 -39.12 -60.18 -38.33
C ASN A 4 -40.36 -59.29 -38.30
N ILE A 5 -41.44 -59.74 -37.69
CA ILE A 5 -42.61 -58.93 -37.32
C ILE A 5 -42.22 -58.17 -36.05
N ILE A 6 -41.77 -56.95 -36.24
CA ILE A 6 -41.56 -55.99 -35.11
C ILE A 6 -42.98 -55.62 -34.61
N THR A 7 -43.27 -56.07 -33.41
CA THR A 7 -44.56 -55.82 -32.75
C THR A 7 -44.80 -54.32 -32.55
N THR A 8 -46.06 -53.89 -32.67
CA THR A 8 -46.51 -52.52 -32.55
C THR A 8 -46.12 -51.87 -31.21
N GLU A 9 -45.92 -52.63 -30.16
CA GLU A 9 -45.47 -52.17 -28.82
C GLU A 9 -44.02 -51.69 -28.81
N GLU A 10 -43.10 -52.31 -29.55
CA GLU A 10 -41.71 -51.86 -29.64
C GLU A 10 -41.52 -50.56 -30.44
N ARG A 11 -42.46 -50.24 -31.38
CA ARG A 11 -42.48 -48.99 -32.11
C ARG A 11 -42.96 -47.84 -31.21
N VAL A 12 -44.01 -48.06 -30.39
CA VAL A 12 -44.54 -47.06 -29.46
C VAL A 12 -43.52 -46.72 -28.36
N GLY A 13 -42.77 -47.71 -27.85
CA GLY A 13 -41.72 -47.49 -26.86
C GLY A 13 -40.51 -46.72 -27.42
N ARG A 14 -40.12 -46.96 -28.69
CA ARG A 14 -39.00 -46.25 -29.36
C ARG A 14 -39.33 -44.83 -29.73
N ASP A 15 -40.56 -44.57 -30.17
CA ASP A 15 -41.02 -43.22 -30.50
C ASP A 15 -41.29 -42.39 -29.24
N GLY A 16 -41.82 -42.96 -28.18
CA GLY A 16 -41.95 -42.32 -26.86
C GLY A 16 -40.59 -41.88 -26.28
N GLY A 17 -39.54 -42.74 -26.41
CA GLY A 17 -38.19 -42.44 -25.99
C GLY A 17 -37.48 -41.37 -26.86
N ARG A 18 -37.86 -41.25 -28.16
CA ARG A 18 -37.39 -40.19 -29.05
C ARG A 18 -38.10 -38.86 -28.74
N LEU A 19 -39.41 -38.90 -28.49
CA LEU A 19 -40.19 -37.74 -28.12
C LEU A 19 -39.71 -37.18 -26.78
N TYR A 20 -39.53 -38.02 -25.78
CA TYR A 20 -38.98 -37.63 -24.47
C TYR A 20 -37.59 -36.98 -24.56
N ARG A 21 -36.68 -37.54 -25.36
CA ARG A 21 -35.34 -36.94 -25.60
C ARG A 21 -35.40 -35.62 -26.33
N LYS A 22 -36.33 -35.43 -27.29
CA LYS A 22 -36.56 -34.17 -27.97
C LYS A 22 -37.15 -33.11 -27.02
N VAL A 23 -38.13 -33.49 -26.20
CA VAL A 23 -38.72 -32.61 -25.18
C VAL A 23 -37.71 -32.22 -24.12
N LYS A 24 -36.91 -33.17 -23.63
CA LYS A 24 -35.83 -32.85 -22.68
C LYS A 24 -34.75 -31.95 -23.26
N LYS A 25 -34.35 -32.13 -24.56
CA LYS A 25 -33.46 -31.22 -25.24
C LYS A 25 -34.04 -29.81 -25.43
N LEU A 26 -35.35 -29.73 -25.72
CA LEU A 26 -36.07 -28.46 -25.84
C LEU A 26 -36.16 -27.77 -24.47
N ALA A 27 -36.52 -28.48 -23.43
CA ALA A 27 -36.59 -27.98 -22.06
C ALA A 27 -35.23 -27.46 -21.58
N ASN A 28 -34.14 -28.19 -21.85
CA ASN A 28 -32.80 -27.71 -21.50
C ASN A 28 -32.38 -26.46 -22.30
N ARG A 29 -32.73 -26.38 -23.59
CA ARG A 29 -32.49 -25.15 -24.38
C ARG A 29 -33.29 -23.95 -23.87
N VAL A 30 -34.58 -24.17 -23.51
CA VAL A 30 -35.40 -23.11 -22.92
C VAL A 30 -34.83 -22.70 -21.56
N TYR A 31 -34.36 -23.64 -20.76
CA TYR A 31 -33.71 -23.36 -19.49
C TYR A 31 -32.42 -22.53 -19.67
N GLU A 32 -31.54 -22.90 -20.62
CA GLU A 32 -30.34 -22.11 -20.97
C GLU A 32 -30.69 -20.70 -21.43
N ILE A 33 -31.75 -20.52 -22.25
CA ILE A 33 -32.21 -19.21 -22.73
C ILE A 33 -32.77 -18.35 -21.58
N VAL A 34 -33.38 -18.95 -20.58
CA VAL A 34 -33.98 -18.23 -19.43
C VAL A 34 -32.95 -17.90 -18.37
N THR A 35 -31.89 -18.75 -18.22
CA THR A 35 -30.82 -18.53 -17.24
C THR A 35 -29.72 -17.59 -17.71
N ASP A 36 -29.60 -17.37 -19.03
CA ASP A 36 -28.60 -16.46 -19.64
C ASP A 36 -29.18 -15.04 -19.86
N ILE A 37 -29.97 -14.57 -18.89
CA ILE A 37 -30.52 -13.22 -18.92
C ILE A 37 -29.51 -12.25 -18.32
N ASP A 38 -28.76 -11.60 -19.21
CA ASP A 38 -27.98 -10.42 -18.87
C ASP A 38 -28.95 -9.21 -18.75
N PHE A 39 -29.07 -8.62 -17.57
CA PHE A 39 -29.96 -7.48 -17.28
C PHE A 39 -29.48 -6.16 -17.91
N THR A 40 -28.31 -6.13 -18.53
CA THR A 40 -27.89 -5.02 -19.36
C THR A 40 -28.50 -5.19 -20.75
N ASP A 41 -29.01 -4.17 -21.38
CA ASP A 41 -29.63 -3.97 -22.75
C ASP A 41 -30.08 -5.22 -23.57
N LYS A 42 -29.61 -6.43 -23.25
CA LYS A 42 -30.04 -7.71 -23.85
C LYS A 42 -31.27 -8.32 -23.16
N GLY A 43 -31.63 -7.88 -21.96
CA GLY A 43 -32.75 -8.45 -21.18
C GLY A 43 -34.09 -8.30 -21.83
N SER A 44 -34.37 -7.16 -22.45
CA SER A 44 -35.65 -6.94 -23.18
C SER A 44 -35.81 -7.84 -24.42
N LYS A 45 -34.68 -8.16 -25.09
CA LYS A 45 -34.70 -9.11 -26.24
C LYS A 45 -34.87 -10.56 -25.77
N ALA A 46 -34.38 -10.94 -24.62
CA ALA A 46 -34.57 -12.27 -24.03
C ALA A 46 -36.00 -12.43 -23.56
N ILE A 47 -36.60 -11.43 -22.89
CA ILE A 47 -38.00 -11.41 -22.49
C ILE A 47 -38.90 -11.53 -23.72
N LEU A 48 -38.65 -10.76 -24.78
CA LEU A 48 -39.40 -10.84 -26.02
C LEU A 48 -39.34 -12.22 -26.66
N ARG A 49 -38.17 -12.89 -26.67
CA ARG A 49 -38.05 -14.26 -27.18
C ARG A 49 -38.86 -15.26 -26.35
N ILE A 50 -38.80 -15.15 -25.02
CA ILE A 50 -39.59 -16.02 -24.12
C ILE A 50 -41.11 -15.84 -24.36
N VAL A 51 -41.54 -14.60 -24.45
CA VAL A 51 -42.98 -14.26 -24.73
C VAL A 51 -43.38 -14.82 -26.09
N LEU A 52 -42.53 -14.69 -27.12
CA LEU A 52 -42.82 -15.17 -28.48
C LEU A 52 -42.86 -16.72 -28.54
N VAL A 53 -41.95 -17.40 -27.88
CA VAL A 53 -41.96 -18.88 -27.76
C VAL A 53 -43.18 -19.35 -27.00
N ASN A 54 -43.54 -18.69 -25.91
CA ASN A 54 -44.76 -18.97 -25.14
C ASN A 54 -46.01 -18.79 -25.99
N PHE A 55 -46.09 -17.67 -26.75
CA PHE A 55 -47.21 -17.42 -27.66
C PHE A 55 -47.36 -18.52 -28.75
N ILE A 56 -46.23 -18.95 -29.37
CA ILE A 56 -46.24 -20.03 -30.34
C ILE A 56 -46.77 -21.34 -29.74
N ILE A 57 -46.29 -21.70 -28.54
CA ILE A 57 -46.75 -22.92 -27.84
C ILE A 57 -48.28 -22.85 -27.56
N LEU A 58 -48.76 -21.72 -27.05
CA LEU A 58 -50.17 -21.49 -26.78
C LEU A 58 -51.02 -21.56 -28.06
N ALA A 59 -50.56 -20.94 -29.17
CA ALA A 59 -51.21 -20.97 -30.45
C ALA A 59 -51.32 -22.41 -31.04
N VAL A 60 -50.24 -23.18 -30.96
CA VAL A 60 -50.23 -24.59 -31.44
C VAL A 60 -51.15 -25.48 -30.60
N THR A 61 -51.17 -25.31 -29.27
CA THR A 61 -51.98 -26.13 -28.37
C THR A 61 -53.47 -25.77 -28.44
N SER A 62 -53.86 -24.54 -28.82
CA SER A 62 -55.26 -24.12 -28.91
C SER A 62 -55.99 -24.73 -30.10
N VAL A 63 -55.31 -25.23 -31.12
CA VAL A 63 -55.89 -25.80 -32.34
C VAL A 63 -56.30 -27.27 -32.20
N TRP A 64 -55.87 -27.98 -31.14
CA TRP A 64 -56.08 -29.40 -30.93
C TRP A 64 -57.17 -29.69 -29.88
N VAL A 65 -57.95 -30.74 -30.09
CA VAL A 65 -59.04 -31.16 -29.16
C VAL A 65 -58.52 -31.44 -27.74
N TYR A 66 -57.26 -31.76 -27.56
CA TYR A 66 -56.60 -31.98 -26.26
C TYR A 66 -55.82 -30.74 -25.77
N GLY A 67 -56.02 -29.57 -26.37
CA GLY A 67 -55.29 -28.36 -26.09
C GLY A 67 -55.38 -27.91 -24.62
N ILE A 68 -56.47 -28.08 -23.94
CA ILE A 68 -56.64 -27.74 -22.52
C ILE A 68 -55.72 -28.56 -21.62
N MET A 69 -55.66 -29.88 -21.87
CA MET A 69 -54.77 -30.79 -21.08
C MET A 69 -53.28 -30.42 -21.30
N ALA A 70 -52.88 -30.16 -22.54
CA ALA A 70 -51.55 -29.71 -22.88
C ALA A 70 -51.19 -28.38 -22.21
N LEU A 71 -52.13 -27.43 -22.14
CA LEU A 71 -51.96 -26.15 -21.44
C LEU A 71 -51.78 -26.30 -19.93
N ILE A 72 -52.54 -27.19 -19.29
CA ILE A 72 -52.38 -27.49 -17.85
C ILE A 72 -51.00 -28.06 -17.57
N ILE A 73 -50.54 -29.06 -18.35
CA ILE A 73 -49.24 -29.69 -18.19
C ILE A 73 -48.11 -28.66 -18.43
N TYR A 74 -48.23 -27.85 -19.49
CA TYR A 74 -47.28 -26.80 -19.77
C TYR A 74 -47.17 -25.78 -18.63
N SER A 75 -48.35 -25.30 -18.13
CA SER A 75 -48.41 -24.33 -17.02
C SER A 75 -47.81 -24.93 -15.73
N ALA A 76 -48.00 -26.22 -15.45
CA ALA A 76 -47.38 -26.88 -14.31
C ALA A 76 -45.86 -26.97 -14.46
N ILE A 77 -45.34 -27.35 -15.64
CA ILE A 77 -43.91 -27.40 -15.91
C ILE A 77 -43.29 -25.99 -15.79
N LEU A 78 -43.91 -24.99 -16.40
CA LEU A 78 -43.47 -23.61 -16.33
C LEU A 78 -43.44 -23.12 -14.89
N TYR A 79 -44.47 -23.43 -14.08
CA TYR A 79 -44.47 -23.07 -12.65
C TYR A 79 -43.30 -23.68 -11.88
N PHE A 80 -42.97 -24.96 -12.09
CA PHE A 80 -41.85 -25.58 -11.40
C PHE A 80 -40.47 -25.01 -11.85
N VAL A 81 -40.32 -24.72 -13.13
CA VAL A 81 -39.12 -24.09 -13.67
C VAL A 81 -38.93 -22.70 -13.09
N LEU A 82 -39.97 -21.86 -13.15
CA LEU A 82 -39.91 -20.50 -12.59
C LEU A 82 -39.72 -20.51 -11.08
N LYS A 83 -40.35 -21.43 -10.34
CA LYS A 83 -40.17 -21.56 -8.90
C LYS A 83 -38.73 -21.96 -8.55
N LYS A 84 -38.14 -22.90 -9.30
CA LYS A 84 -36.72 -23.30 -9.10
C LYS A 84 -35.79 -22.10 -9.34
N TYR A 85 -35.94 -21.40 -10.46
CA TYR A 85 -35.17 -20.21 -10.81
C TYR A 85 -35.31 -19.11 -9.76
N PHE A 86 -36.53 -18.80 -9.34
CA PHE A 86 -36.80 -17.76 -8.35
C PHE A 86 -36.19 -18.09 -6.98
N ASN A 87 -36.21 -19.38 -6.58
CA ASN A 87 -35.60 -19.84 -5.34
C ASN A 87 -34.07 -19.70 -5.39
N GLU A 88 -33.46 -19.96 -6.54
CA GLU A 88 -32.01 -19.81 -6.74
C GLU A 88 -31.60 -18.32 -6.67
N VAL A 89 -32.32 -17.45 -7.37
CA VAL A 89 -32.11 -16.00 -7.31
C VAL A 89 -32.28 -15.48 -5.87
N LYS A 90 -33.33 -15.92 -5.16
CA LYS A 90 -33.57 -15.55 -3.77
C LYS A 90 -32.45 -16.00 -2.86
N ARG A 91 -31.95 -17.24 -3.03
CA ARG A 91 -30.82 -17.78 -2.25
C ARG A 91 -29.55 -16.97 -2.47
N ASN A 92 -29.20 -16.69 -3.73
CA ASN A 92 -28.01 -15.92 -4.08
C ASN A 92 -28.10 -14.49 -3.57
N TYR A 93 -29.28 -13.86 -3.62
CA TYR A 93 -29.53 -12.55 -3.02
C TYR A 93 -29.28 -12.55 -1.50
N HIS A 94 -29.81 -13.56 -0.77
CA HIS A 94 -29.61 -13.63 0.67
C HIS A 94 -28.11 -13.82 1.04
N ARG A 95 -27.38 -14.62 0.28
CA ARG A 95 -25.93 -14.80 0.49
C ARG A 95 -25.16 -13.53 0.28
N LEU A 96 -25.46 -12.82 -0.80
CA LEU A 96 -24.82 -11.54 -1.07
C LEU A 96 -25.15 -10.51 0.00
N LEU A 97 -26.40 -10.46 0.47
CA LEU A 97 -26.82 -9.58 1.55
C LEU A 97 -26.14 -9.94 2.88
N GLU A 98 -26.02 -11.23 3.21
CA GLU A 98 -25.33 -11.71 4.40
C GLU A 98 -23.85 -11.32 4.38
N ALA A 99 -23.14 -11.61 3.28
CA ALA A 99 -21.75 -11.20 3.11
C ALA A 99 -21.57 -9.66 3.21
N THR A 100 -22.47 -8.90 2.62
CA THR A 100 -22.44 -7.43 2.69
C THR A 100 -22.65 -6.94 4.13
N ASN A 101 -23.55 -7.56 4.89
CA ASN A 101 -23.77 -7.22 6.29
C ASN A 101 -22.55 -7.57 7.16
N GLU A 102 -21.92 -8.74 6.95
CA GLU A 102 -20.68 -9.08 7.66
C GLU A 102 -19.56 -8.08 7.39
N ILE A 103 -19.40 -7.65 6.12
CA ILE A 103 -18.44 -6.61 5.77
C ILE A 103 -18.78 -5.29 6.48
N ALA A 104 -20.06 -4.92 6.52
CA ALA A 104 -20.52 -3.71 7.20
C ALA A 104 -20.30 -3.77 8.73
N ASP A 105 -20.40 -4.95 9.32
CA ASP A 105 -20.11 -5.21 10.74
C ASP A 105 -18.60 -5.28 11.05
N GLY A 106 -17.75 -5.11 10.03
CA GLY A 106 -16.29 -5.02 10.17
C GLY A 106 -15.53 -6.32 9.91
N ASN A 107 -16.22 -7.41 9.51
CA ASN A 107 -15.54 -8.63 9.07
C ASN A 107 -15.07 -8.47 7.62
N LEU A 108 -13.83 -8.02 7.45
CA LEU A 108 -13.23 -7.78 6.14
C LEU A 108 -12.55 -9.02 5.52
N ASP A 109 -12.67 -10.18 6.15
CA ASP A 109 -12.09 -11.44 5.67
C ASP A 109 -13.15 -12.41 5.12
N VAL A 110 -14.36 -11.90 4.82
CA VAL A 110 -15.45 -12.70 4.24
C VAL A 110 -15.10 -13.06 2.80
N GLU A 111 -15.12 -14.34 2.49
CA GLU A 111 -14.95 -14.85 1.13
C GLU A 111 -16.33 -15.17 0.52
N ILE A 112 -16.56 -14.68 -0.69
CA ILE A 112 -17.78 -14.93 -1.47
C ILE A 112 -17.44 -15.96 -2.56
N ASP A 113 -17.26 -17.23 -2.15
CA ASP A 113 -16.69 -18.28 -2.99
C ASP A 113 -17.64 -18.85 -4.07
N GLU A 114 -18.94 -18.58 -3.99
CA GLU A 114 -19.92 -19.21 -4.86
C GLU A 114 -20.25 -18.35 -6.07
N ASN A 115 -20.56 -19.02 -7.18
CA ASN A 115 -21.12 -18.35 -8.36
C ASN A 115 -22.53 -17.86 -8.01
N LEU A 116 -22.71 -16.54 -7.99
CA LEU A 116 -23.96 -15.87 -7.66
C LEU A 116 -24.87 -15.63 -8.89
N GLY A 117 -24.50 -16.20 -10.05
CA GLY A 117 -25.29 -16.09 -11.28
C GLY A 117 -25.49 -14.66 -11.72
N VAL A 118 -26.74 -14.18 -11.70
CA VAL A 118 -27.07 -12.80 -12.12
C VAL A 118 -26.48 -11.71 -11.22
N PHE A 119 -25.99 -12.07 -10.03
CA PHE A 119 -25.36 -11.13 -9.08
C PHE A 119 -23.83 -11.12 -9.14
N GLU A 120 -23.22 -11.89 -10.04
CA GLU A 120 -21.75 -11.93 -10.18
C GLU A 120 -21.10 -10.54 -10.38
N PRO A 121 -21.65 -9.62 -11.19
CA PRO A 121 -21.11 -8.27 -11.30
C PRO A 121 -21.12 -7.49 -9.98
N PHE A 122 -22.13 -7.73 -9.13
CA PHE A 122 -22.20 -7.09 -7.80
C PHE A 122 -21.16 -7.66 -6.84
N LYS A 123 -20.90 -8.97 -6.91
CA LYS A 123 -19.83 -9.62 -6.13
C LYS A 123 -18.49 -8.96 -6.41
N GLU A 124 -18.11 -8.82 -7.69
CA GLU A 124 -16.87 -8.18 -8.10
C GLU A 124 -16.71 -6.75 -7.54
N GLU A 125 -17.79 -5.96 -7.57
CA GLU A 125 -17.74 -4.59 -7.03
C GLU A 125 -17.66 -4.58 -5.49
N ILE A 126 -18.34 -5.48 -4.80
CA ILE A 126 -18.25 -5.63 -3.34
C ILE A 126 -16.84 -6.06 -2.92
N GLU A 127 -16.22 -7.00 -3.62
CA GLU A 127 -14.84 -7.43 -3.36
C GLU A 127 -13.82 -6.28 -3.55
N LYS A 128 -14.02 -5.42 -4.55
CA LYS A 128 -13.21 -4.20 -4.72
C LYS A 128 -13.40 -3.23 -3.55
N ILE A 129 -14.64 -3.02 -3.12
CA ILE A 129 -14.95 -2.15 -1.97
C ILE A 129 -14.33 -2.73 -0.70
N GLN A 130 -14.47 -4.03 -0.44
CA GLN A 130 -13.89 -4.74 0.69
C GLN A 130 -12.36 -4.59 0.73
N SER A 131 -11.70 -4.84 -0.41
CA SER A 131 -10.25 -4.69 -0.55
C SER A 131 -9.80 -3.25 -0.29
N GLY A 132 -10.51 -2.26 -0.85
CA GLY A 132 -10.25 -0.84 -0.61
C GLY A 132 -10.42 -0.46 0.85
N PHE A 133 -11.48 -0.95 1.49
CA PHE A 133 -11.75 -0.68 2.91
C PHE A 133 -10.72 -1.35 3.82
N LYS A 134 -10.35 -2.61 3.55
CA LYS A 134 -9.29 -3.32 4.27
C LYS A 134 -7.97 -2.54 4.23
N LYS A 135 -7.59 -2.08 3.03
CA LYS A 135 -6.38 -1.25 2.87
C LYS A 135 -6.46 0.05 3.67
N ALA A 136 -7.61 0.73 3.65
CA ALA A 136 -7.80 1.97 4.41
C ALA A 136 -7.73 1.75 5.93
N VAL A 137 -8.30 0.64 6.43
CA VAL A 137 -8.22 0.26 7.85
C VAL A 137 -6.79 -0.09 8.24
N ASP A 138 -6.07 -0.87 7.43
CA ASP A 138 -4.68 -1.22 7.69
C ASP A 138 -3.78 0.02 7.72
N GLU A 139 -3.99 0.96 6.80
CA GLU A 139 -3.28 2.25 6.78
C GLU A 139 -3.58 3.09 8.03
N GLU A 140 -4.84 3.14 8.49
CA GLU A 140 -5.22 3.88 9.71
C GLU A 140 -4.66 3.21 10.97
N VAL A 141 -4.73 1.88 11.08
CA VAL A 141 -4.14 1.12 12.19
C VAL A 141 -2.63 1.34 12.24
N LYS A 142 -1.95 1.30 11.09
CA LYS A 142 -0.51 1.59 10.98
C LYS A 142 -0.22 3.04 11.42
N SER A 143 -1.03 4.00 10.98
CA SER A 143 -0.92 5.41 11.37
C SER A 143 -1.09 5.59 12.88
N GLN A 144 -2.08 4.92 13.48
CA GLN A 144 -2.37 5.03 14.90
C GLN A 144 -1.29 4.37 15.78
N ARG A 145 -0.78 3.22 15.35
CA ARG A 145 0.39 2.59 16.00
C ARG A 145 1.60 3.52 15.95
N MET A 146 1.89 4.10 14.78
CA MET A 146 2.98 5.05 14.63
C MET A 146 2.83 6.27 15.55
N LYS A 147 1.61 6.82 15.72
CA LYS A 147 1.36 7.92 16.66
C LYS A 147 1.63 7.51 18.11
N THR A 148 1.21 6.32 18.51
CA THR A 148 1.42 5.80 19.86
C THR A 148 2.90 5.56 20.16
N GLU A 149 3.63 4.95 19.21
CA GLU A 149 5.07 4.73 19.32
C GLU A 149 5.85 6.05 19.34
N LEU A 150 5.43 7.04 18.55
CA LEU A 150 5.93 8.42 18.60
C LEU A 150 5.86 8.96 20.02
N VAL A 151 4.68 8.95 20.63
CA VAL A 151 4.48 9.51 21.98
C VAL A 151 5.32 8.75 23.01
N THR A 152 5.36 7.44 22.95
CA THR A 152 6.07 6.60 23.92
C THR A 152 7.60 6.76 23.80
N ASN A 153 8.15 6.58 22.61
CA ASN A 153 9.60 6.61 22.38
C ASN A 153 10.17 8.02 22.55
N VAL A 154 9.46 9.04 22.05
CA VAL A 154 9.83 10.44 22.27
C VAL A 154 9.83 10.80 23.76
N SER A 155 8.81 10.39 24.48
CA SER A 155 8.72 10.66 25.93
C SER A 155 9.93 10.07 26.66
N HIS A 156 10.32 8.85 26.31
CA HIS A 156 11.52 8.21 26.89
C HIS A 156 12.81 8.97 26.50
N ASP A 157 12.98 9.31 25.22
CA ASP A 157 14.19 9.96 24.71
C ASP A 157 14.33 11.43 25.15
N LEU A 158 13.21 12.11 25.44
CA LEU A 158 13.21 13.43 26.09
C LEU A 158 13.48 13.34 27.59
N LYS A 159 12.95 12.33 28.29
CA LYS A 159 13.10 12.16 29.72
C LYS A 159 14.58 11.96 30.13
N THR A 160 15.34 11.21 29.33
CA THR A 160 16.75 10.90 29.63
C THR A 160 17.63 12.16 29.71
N PRO A 161 17.74 13.02 28.67
CA PRO A 161 18.53 14.25 28.76
C PRO A 161 17.96 15.23 29.79
N LEU A 162 16.64 15.31 29.95
CA LEU A 162 16.02 16.17 30.95
C LEU A 162 16.39 15.75 32.38
N THR A 163 16.34 14.46 32.66
CA THR A 163 16.78 13.93 33.96
C THR A 163 18.24 14.23 34.24
N ALA A 164 19.10 14.07 33.23
CA ALA A 164 20.51 14.43 33.34
C ALA A 164 20.69 15.92 33.63
N ILE A 165 20.01 16.81 32.92
CA ILE A 165 20.04 18.26 33.17
C ILE A 165 19.65 18.57 34.60
N ILE A 166 18.54 18.02 35.10
CA ILE A 166 18.08 18.23 36.50
C ILE A 166 19.14 17.73 37.48
N THR A 167 19.75 16.57 37.24
CA THR A 167 20.77 15.99 38.10
C THR A 167 22.02 16.87 38.17
N TYR A 168 22.54 17.29 37.02
CA TYR A 168 23.75 18.12 36.96
C TYR A 168 23.51 19.54 37.50
N VAL A 169 22.31 20.11 37.36
CA VAL A 169 21.91 21.37 38.01
C VAL A 169 21.96 21.19 39.54
N ASN A 170 21.47 20.08 40.09
CA ASN A 170 21.50 19.83 41.52
C ASN A 170 22.93 19.59 42.03
N LEU A 171 23.75 18.89 41.27
CA LEU A 171 25.17 18.71 41.60
C LEU A 171 25.92 20.05 41.57
N LEU A 172 25.68 20.88 40.58
CA LEU A 172 26.29 22.22 40.46
C LEU A 172 25.96 23.15 41.65
N LYS A 173 24.77 23.01 42.25
CA LYS A 173 24.38 23.81 43.43
C LYS A 173 25.19 23.51 44.67
N ILE A 174 25.76 22.31 44.80
CA ILE A 174 26.51 21.87 45.99
C ILE A 174 28.01 21.73 45.74
N GLU A 175 28.43 21.74 44.50
CA GLU A 175 29.84 21.62 44.11
C GLU A 175 30.61 22.90 44.43
N GLN A 176 31.78 22.77 45.03
CA GLN A 176 32.65 23.91 45.34
C GLN A 176 33.92 23.94 44.49
N ASP A 177 34.25 22.81 43.82
CA ASP A 177 35.41 22.74 42.95
C ASP A 177 35.13 23.40 41.61
N PRO A 178 35.87 24.45 41.22
CA PRO A 178 35.65 25.16 39.95
C PRO A 178 35.84 24.28 38.71
N GLU A 179 36.75 23.32 38.75
CA GLU A 179 37.01 22.42 37.59
C GLU A 179 35.80 21.49 37.39
N ARG A 180 35.25 20.93 38.47
CA ARG A 180 34.03 20.11 38.40
C ARG A 180 32.80 20.89 38.03
N GLN A 181 32.69 22.15 38.51
CA GLN A 181 31.60 23.03 38.07
C GLN A 181 31.64 23.23 36.53
N LYS A 182 32.80 23.42 35.94
CA LYS A 182 32.98 23.55 34.52
C LYS A 182 32.60 22.28 33.78
N GLU A 183 33.01 21.10 34.27
CA GLU A 183 32.61 19.82 33.70
C GLU A 183 31.06 19.65 33.70
N TYR A 184 30.39 20.04 34.81
CA TYR A 184 28.94 19.96 34.92
C TYR A 184 28.26 20.91 33.94
N ILE A 185 28.79 22.13 33.77
CA ILE A 185 28.28 23.11 32.78
C ILE A 185 28.41 22.57 31.37
N ASP A 186 29.56 21.96 31.01
CA ASP A 186 29.77 21.35 29.69
C ASP A 186 28.80 20.18 29.42
N VAL A 187 28.50 19.39 30.45
CA VAL A 187 27.47 18.33 30.34
C VAL A 187 26.09 18.92 30.14
N LEU A 188 25.74 19.98 30.90
CA LEU A 188 24.44 20.68 30.79
C LEU A 188 24.25 21.26 29.39
N ASP A 189 25.27 21.92 28.86
CA ASP A 189 25.21 22.50 27.51
C ASP A 189 24.96 21.40 26.46
N ARG A 190 25.78 20.34 26.46
CA ARG A 190 25.66 19.21 25.55
C ARG A 190 24.29 18.53 25.63
N LYS A 191 23.73 18.29 26.84
CA LYS A 191 22.42 17.67 27.03
C LYS A 191 21.27 18.60 26.63
N SER A 192 21.41 19.91 26.81
CA SER A 192 20.42 20.92 26.40
C SER A 192 20.38 21.05 24.88
N LEU A 193 21.53 21.12 24.19
CA LEU A 193 21.60 21.11 22.73
C LEU A 193 21.00 19.84 22.14
N ARG A 194 21.23 18.69 22.76
CA ARG A 194 20.63 17.42 22.35
C ARG A 194 19.11 17.45 22.50
N LEU A 195 18.60 17.94 23.63
CA LEU A 195 17.16 18.06 23.87
C LEU A 195 16.49 18.97 22.83
N LYS A 196 17.14 20.09 22.51
CA LYS A 196 16.69 21.01 21.46
C LYS A 196 16.57 20.30 20.11
N ALA A 197 17.63 19.58 19.69
CA ALA A 197 17.63 18.85 18.41
C ALA A 197 16.52 17.78 18.35
N LEU A 198 16.29 17.02 19.44
CA LEU A 198 15.19 16.06 19.54
C LEU A 198 13.81 16.69 19.36
N ILE A 199 13.60 17.87 19.98
CA ILE A 199 12.33 18.60 19.85
C ILE A 199 12.16 19.10 18.41
N GLU A 200 13.21 19.62 17.78
CA GLU A 200 13.18 20.08 16.38
C GLU A 200 12.86 18.92 15.42
N ASP A 201 13.54 17.77 15.58
CA ASP A 201 13.28 16.55 14.80
C ASP A 201 11.83 16.07 14.94
N LEU A 202 11.30 16.09 16.18
CA LEU A 202 9.91 15.72 16.45
C LEU A 202 8.91 16.63 15.74
N PHE A 203 9.14 17.95 15.81
CA PHE A 203 8.31 18.95 15.13
C PHE A 203 8.30 18.75 13.61
N GLU A 204 9.47 18.48 13.02
CA GLU A 204 9.60 18.24 11.59
C GLU A 204 8.83 16.98 11.15
N ILE A 205 8.99 15.87 11.87
CA ILE A 205 8.25 14.64 11.59
C ILE A 205 6.75 14.81 11.79
N SER A 206 6.32 15.50 12.86
CA SER A 206 4.91 15.77 13.13
C SER A 206 4.27 16.57 12.00
N LYS A 207 4.94 17.62 11.53
CA LYS A 207 4.48 18.43 10.38
C LYS A 207 4.42 17.59 9.10
N ALA A 208 5.48 16.85 8.79
CA ALA A 208 5.54 16.01 7.58
C ALA A 208 4.44 14.95 7.53
N SER A 209 4.00 14.45 8.70
CA SER A 209 2.91 13.44 8.80
C SER A 209 1.52 14.01 8.58
N SER A 210 1.31 15.28 8.86
CA SER A 210 -0.02 15.91 8.77
C SER A 210 -0.45 16.32 7.36
N LYS A 211 0.33 15.99 6.30
CA LYS A 211 0.13 16.45 4.90
C LYS A 211 -0.05 17.97 4.75
N SER A 212 0.24 18.75 5.80
CA SER A 212 0.05 20.21 5.84
C SER A 212 1.37 20.98 5.76
N VAL A 213 2.41 20.35 5.20
CA VAL A 213 3.70 21.03 4.99
C VAL A 213 3.60 21.96 3.79
N ASN A 214 3.70 23.26 4.03
CA ASN A 214 3.94 24.19 2.95
C ASN A 214 5.40 24.08 2.51
N LEU A 215 5.62 23.53 1.31
CA LEU A 215 6.94 23.46 0.70
C LEU A 215 7.26 24.75 -0.02
N ASN A 216 8.46 25.27 0.20
CA ASN A 216 9.00 26.37 -0.59
C ASN A 216 9.84 25.82 -1.74
N ILE A 217 9.15 25.38 -2.79
CA ILE A 217 9.78 24.74 -3.96
C ILE A 217 10.50 25.78 -4.80
N ALA A 218 11.78 25.53 -5.07
CA ALA A 218 12.62 26.31 -5.97
C ALA A 218 13.50 25.38 -6.81
N ASN A 219 14.05 25.90 -7.90
CA ASN A 219 15.04 25.18 -8.71
C ASN A 219 16.38 25.13 -7.96
N ILE A 220 16.72 23.97 -7.40
CA ILE A 220 17.91 23.75 -6.57
C ILE A 220 18.93 22.93 -7.34
N ASP A 221 20.17 23.42 -7.37
CA ASP A 221 21.32 22.61 -7.79
C ASP A 221 21.76 21.72 -6.62
N ILE A 222 21.38 20.44 -6.69
CA ILE A 222 21.66 19.48 -5.61
C ILE A 222 23.15 19.18 -5.43
N VAL A 223 23.98 19.38 -6.47
CA VAL A 223 25.45 19.23 -6.39
C VAL A 223 26.02 20.32 -5.48
N ASN A 224 25.66 21.57 -5.72
CA ASN A 224 26.13 22.68 -4.91
C ASN A 224 25.60 22.63 -3.49
N LEU A 225 24.32 22.29 -3.32
CA LEU A 225 23.73 22.14 -1.98
C LEU A 225 24.42 21.03 -1.19
N PHE A 226 24.70 19.86 -1.80
CA PHE A 226 25.43 18.78 -1.14
C PHE A 226 26.86 19.21 -0.74
N LYS A 227 27.59 19.89 -1.63
CA LYS A 227 28.92 20.41 -1.32
C LYS A 227 28.92 21.36 -0.13
N GLN A 228 27.91 22.25 -0.07
CA GLN A 228 27.72 23.16 1.05
C GLN A 228 27.50 22.40 2.36
N VAL A 229 26.53 21.48 2.40
CA VAL A 229 26.24 20.68 3.60
C VAL A 229 27.47 19.89 4.04
N LYS A 230 28.19 19.25 3.11
CA LYS A 230 29.41 18.52 3.42
C LYS A 230 30.47 19.43 4.06
N LEU A 231 30.66 20.64 3.54
CA LEU A 231 31.61 21.61 4.08
C LEU A 231 31.23 22.04 5.51
N GLU A 232 29.97 22.30 5.75
CA GLU A 232 29.47 22.68 7.08
C GLU A 232 29.60 21.54 8.11
N MET A 233 29.61 20.29 7.63
CA MET A 233 29.81 19.09 8.47
C MET A 233 31.25 18.57 8.49
N GLU A 234 32.22 19.29 7.95
CA GLU A 234 33.62 18.83 7.81
C GLU A 234 34.26 18.46 9.16
N GLU A 235 33.94 19.20 10.21
CA GLU A 235 34.45 18.93 11.57
C GLU A 235 33.99 17.51 12.03
N LYS A 236 32.70 17.20 11.91
CA LYS A 236 32.15 15.89 12.28
C LYS A 236 32.71 14.75 11.43
N ILE A 237 32.93 15.02 10.12
CA ILE A 237 33.52 14.06 9.19
C ILE A 237 34.96 13.74 9.61
N THR A 238 35.73 14.79 9.97
CA THR A 238 37.11 14.67 10.41
C THR A 238 37.23 13.95 11.74
N GLU A 239 36.39 14.28 12.72
CA GLU A 239 36.29 13.59 14.00
C GLU A 239 35.99 12.10 13.84
N ALA A 240 35.09 11.74 12.89
CA ALA A 240 34.77 10.36 12.56
C ALA A 240 35.87 9.62 11.76
N ASN A 241 36.95 10.32 11.37
CA ASN A 241 38.04 9.79 10.54
C ASN A 241 37.54 9.16 9.22
N LEU A 242 36.64 9.84 8.52
CA LEU A 242 36.07 9.38 7.26
C LEU A 242 36.65 10.14 6.06
N ASP A 243 36.83 9.42 4.94
CA ASP A 243 37.29 9.97 3.65
C ASP A 243 36.14 9.98 2.64
N PHE A 244 35.57 11.15 2.36
CA PHE A 244 34.48 11.31 1.40
C PHE A 244 35.02 11.34 -0.04
N ARG A 245 34.61 10.37 -0.85
CA ARG A 245 34.90 10.26 -2.28
C ARG A 245 33.67 10.66 -3.10
N LEU A 246 33.79 11.76 -3.86
CA LEU A 246 32.69 12.33 -4.62
C LEU A 246 32.82 11.98 -6.10
N ASP A 247 31.79 11.30 -6.63
CA ASP A 247 31.55 11.06 -8.05
C ASP A 247 30.34 11.93 -8.46
N ILE A 248 30.63 13.16 -8.83
CA ILE A 248 29.64 14.20 -9.11
C ILE A 248 29.94 14.88 -10.46
N PRO A 249 28.92 15.23 -11.25
CA PRO A 249 29.13 15.89 -12.54
C PRO A 249 29.68 17.33 -12.36
N GLU A 250 30.34 17.82 -13.40
CA GLU A 250 30.73 19.22 -13.49
C GLU A 250 29.52 20.13 -13.75
N ASP A 251 28.55 19.62 -14.52
CA ASP A 251 27.30 20.30 -14.81
C ASP A 251 26.36 20.32 -13.59
N LYS A 252 25.51 21.36 -13.55
CA LYS A 252 24.48 21.49 -12.51
C LYS A 252 23.41 20.39 -12.67
N VAL A 253 22.96 19.85 -11.56
CA VAL A 253 21.81 18.95 -11.50
C VAL A 253 20.67 19.67 -10.80
N ILE A 254 19.78 20.24 -11.63
CA ILE A 254 18.68 21.09 -11.14
C ILE A 254 17.43 20.27 -10.90
N VAL A 255 16.88 20.41 -9.71
CA VAL A 255 15.64 19.74 -9.27
C VAL A 255 14.74 20.74 -8.58
N ALA A 256 13.42 20.64 -8.79
CA ALA A 256 12.43 21.47 -8.11
C ALA A 256 12.18 20.93 -6.68
N LEU A 257 12.85 21.53 -5.69
CA LEU A 257 12.87 21.07 -4.30
C LEU A 257 12.75 22.23 -3.31
N ASP A 258 12.43 21.91 -2.06
CA ASP A 258 12.60 22.80 -0.92
C ASP A 258 14.05 22.70 -0.42
N GLY A 259 14.80 23.80 -0.55
CA GLY A 259 16.22 23.83 -0.21
C GLY A 259 16.50 23.53 1.27
N GLN A 260 15.64 23.97 2.21
CA GLN A 260 15.82 23.69 3.63
C GLN A 260 15.58 22.22 3.95
N LYS A 261 14.54 21.61 3.36
CA LYS A 261 14.26 20.18 3.55
C LYS A 261 15.32 19.31 2.92
N THR A 262 15.82 19.69 1.75
CA THR A 262 16.90 18.98 1.05
C THR A 262 18.24 19.12 1.81
N TYR A 263 18.52 20.28 2.39
CA TYR A 263 19.65 20.45 3.31
C TYR A 263 19.58 19.45 4.47
N ARG A 264 18.44 19.34 5.13
CA ARG A 264 18.22 18.41 6.26
C ARG A 264 18.33 16.94 5.84
N ILE A 265 17.95 16.58 4.60
CA ILE A 265 18.17 15.25 4.05
C ILE A 265 19.67 14.93 4.03
N PHE A 266 20.48 15.80 3.43
CA PHE A 266 21.93 15.57 3.33
C PHE A 266 22.61 15.61 4.71
N GLU A 267 22.22 16.53 5.57
CA GLU A 267 22.73 16.62 6.95
C GLU A 267 22.47 15.32 7.72
N ASN A 268 21.27 14.73 7.65
CA ASN A 268 20.95 13.47 8.28
C ASN A 268 21.76 12.29 7.71
N LEU A 269 21.94 12.24 6.40
CA LEU A 269 22.71 11.16 5.76
C LEU A 269 24.18 11.26 6.11
N ILE A 270 24.79 12.43 6.06
CA ILE A 270 26.19 12.65 6.46
C ILE A 270 26.36 12.37 7.95
N GLY A 271 25.45 12.85 8.79
CA GLY A 271 25.45 12.60 10.23
C GLY A 271 25.36 11.11 10.58
N ASN A 272 24.55 10.37 9.85
CA ASN A 272 24.47 8.91 9.99
C ASN A 272 25.78 8.24 9.59
N ALA A 273 26.40 8.65 8.47
CA ALA A 273 27.71 8.11 8.08
C ALA A 273 28.77 8.43 9.14
N ALA A 274 28.87 9.69 9.61
CA ALA A 274 29.82 10.07 10.65
C ALA A 274 29.67 9.27 11.95
N LYS A 275 28.44 8.81 12.24
CA LYS A 275 28.12 8.11 13.48
C LYS A 275 28.28 6.58 13.40
N TYR A 276 27.95 6.00 12.25
CA TYR A 276 27.83 4.54 12.11
C TYR A 276 28.84 3.92 11.15
N ALA A 277 29.53 4.71 10.32
CA ALA A 277 30.54 4.17 9.44
C ALA A 277 31.78 3.73 10.24
N MET A 278 32.46 2.74 9.73
CA MET A 278 33.75 2.27 10.28
C MET A 278 34.80 3.37 10.12
N PRO A 279 35.49 3.81 11.22
CA PRO A 279 36.53 4.81 11.13
C PRO A 279 37.65 4.41 10.16
N HIS A 280 38.29 5.40 9.58
CA HIS A 280 39.38 5.22 8.59
C HIS A 280 38.93 4.53 7.30
N THR A 281 37.62 4.56 6.99
CA THR A 281 37.06 4.05 5.74
C THR A 281 36.56 5.19 4.82
N ARG A 282 36.16 4.81 3.62
CA ARG A 282 35.65 5.75 2.60
C ARG A 282 34.14 5.79 2.60
N VAL A 283 33.60 6.99 2.43
CA VAL A 283 32.19 7.22 2.11
C VAL A 283 32.12 7.64 0.64
N TYR A 284 31.44 6.85 -0.18
CA TYR A 284 31.28 7.14 -1.60
C TYR A 284 29.95 7.85 -1.83
N VAL A 285 30.02 9.00 -2.46
CA VAL A 285 28.83 9.76 -2.85
C VAL A 285 28.80 9.92 -4.35
N LYS A 286 27.71 9.51 -4.97
CA LYS A 286 27.44 9.70 -6.40
C LYS A 286 26.23 10.61 -6.56
N ILE A 287 26.34 11.63 -7.43
CA ILE A 287 25.21 12.41 -7.93
C ILE A 287 25.26 12.32 -9.45
N ALA A 288 24.15 11.96 -10.08
CA ALA A 288 24.07 11.83 -11.53
C ALA A 288 22.67 12.21 -12.04
N ALA A 289 22.61 12.58 -13.32
CA ALA A 289 21.35 12.69 -14.05
C ALA A 289 21.21 11.42 -14.90
N GLU A 290 20.26 10.56 -14.57
CA GLU A 290 20.05 9.24 -15.19
C GLU A 290 18.56 9.09 -15.54
N ASP A 291 18.24 8.76 -16.79
CA ASP A 291 16.88 8.45 -17.25
C ASP A 291 15.80 9.50 -16.89
N GLY A 292 16.17 10.79 -16.85
CA GLY A 292 15.28 11.89 -16.49
C GLY A 292 15.10 12.09 -14.98
N ASP A 293 15.86 11.35 -14.18
CA ASP A 293 15.92 11.50 -12.73
C ASP A 293 17.28 12.04 -12.28
N ALA A 294 17.28 12.86 -11.24
CA ALA A 294 18.45 13.16 -10.44
C ALA A 294 18.64 12.07 -9.41
N VAL A 295 19.74 11.36 -9.49
CA VAL A 295 20.09 10.23 -8.61
C VAL A 295 21.16 10.69 -7.62
N PHE A 296 20.85 10.62 -6.34
CA PHE A 296 21.81 10.77 -5.26
C PHE A 296 22.03 9.41 -4.59
N GLN A 297 23.27 9.01 -4.43
CA GLN A 297 23.63 7.75 -3.79
C GLN A 297 24.78 7.97 -2.80
N MET A 298 24.66 7.44 -1.60
CA MET A 298 25.72 7.44 -0.60
C MET A 298 25.96 6.02 -0.08
N LYS A 299 27.23 5.63 -0.01
CA LYS A 299 27.66 4.29 0.45
C LYS A 299 28.76 4.43 1.49
N ASN A 300 28.66 3.64 2.57
CA ASN A 300 29.68 3.52 3.57
C ASN A 300 29.74 2.10 4.13
N VAL A 301 30.90 1.72 4.67
CA VAL A 301 31.06 0.48 5.44
C VAL A 301 30.63 0.76 6.87
N SER A 302 29.76 -0.06 7.44
CA SER A 302 29.29 0.07 8.83
C SER A 302 30.35 -0.43 9.80
N ALA A 303 30.43 0.22 10.96
CA ALA A 303 31.28 -0.24 12.06
C ALA A 303 30.73 -1.51 12.75
N ASN A 304 29.45 -1.80 12.57
CA ASN A 304 28.78 -2.95 13.12
C ASN A 304 28.08 -3.73 12.01
N GLU A 305 27.84 -5.01 12.24
CA GLU A 305 27.09 -5.88 11.35
C GLU A 305 25.67 -5.33 11.15
N LEU A 306 25.19 -5.33 9.90
CA LEU A 306 23.87 -4.83 9.52
C LEU A 306 22.86 -5.98 9.52
N THR A 307 22.23 -6.25 10.67
CA THR A 307 21.30 -7.36 10.89
C THR A 307 19.83 -6.98 10.75
N PHE A 308 19.53 -5.73 10.41
CA PHE A 308 18.18 -5.20 10.30
C PHE A 308 17.62 -5.32 8.87
N ASN A 309 16.29 -5.34 8.76
CA ASN A 309 15.63 -5.22 7.47
C ASN A 309 15.75 -3.76 6.96
N PRO A 310 16.28 -3.53 5.73
CA PRO A 310 16.40 -2.19 5.16
C PRO A 310 15.10 -1.37 5.10
N GLU A 311 13.94 -2.02 4.95
CA GLU A 311 12.65 -1.35 4.95
C GLU A 311 12.27 -0.84 6.34
N GLU A 312 12.54 -1.64 7.37
CA GLU A 312 12.21 -1.31 8.75
C GLU A 312 13.06 -0.17 9.30
N ILE A 313 14.36 -0.10 8.96
CA ILE A 313 15.26 0.94 9.48
C ILE A 313 14.88 2.36 9.02
N THR A 314 14.07 2.49 7.97
CA THR A 314 13.51 3.76 7.53
C THR A 314 12.25 4.16 8.29
N GLU A 315 11.71 3.27 9.12
CA GLU A 315 10.59 3.58 10.01
C GLU A 315 11.08 4.37 11.22
N ARG A 316 10.17 5.10 11.85
CA ARG A 316 10.50 6.02 12.94
C ARG A 316 10.90 5.23 14.19
N PHE A 317 11.94 5.71 14.89
CA PHE A 317 12.47 5.11 16.13
C PHE A 317 13.02 3.70 15.99
N VAL A 318 13.14 3.20 14.78
CA VAL A 318 13.82 1.94 14.54
C VAL A 318 15.34 2.17 14.64
N ARG A 319 15.99 1.36 15.42
CA ARG A 319 17.45 1.30 15.55
C ARG A 319 17.91 -0.11 15.28
N GLY A 320 18.97 -0.26 14.53
CA GLY A 320 19.63 -1.58 14.43
C GLY A 320 20.03 -2.05 15.82
N ASP A 321 19.90 -3.34 16.10
CA ASP A 321 20.12 -3.91 17.45
C ASP A 321 21.48 -3.55 18.06
N SER A 322 22.51 -3.49 17.25
CA SER A 322 23.88 -3.07 17.64
C SER A 322 24.00 -1.58 17.98
N SER A 323 23.07 -0.74 17.52
CA SER A 323 23.10 0.72 17.71
C SER A 323 22.32 1.21 18.94
N ARG A 324 21.72 0.29 19.72
CA ARG A 324 20.95 0.65 20.94
C ARG A 324 21.80 1.38 21.99
N ASN A 325 23.09 1.13 22.04
CA ASN A 325 24.03 1.76 22.97
C ASN A 325 24.65 3.05 22.42
N THR A 326 24.41 3.42 21.15
CA THR A 326 24.92 4.66 20.58
C THR A 326 23.91 5.78 20.70
N GLU A 327 24.36 7.01 20.99
CA GLU A 327 23.51 8.19 21.13
C GLU A 327 22.78 8.52 19.81
N GLY A 328 21.45 8.45 19.75
CA GLY A 328 20.65 8.84 18.58
C GLY A 328 19.16 8.64 18.81
N SER A 329 18.33 9.44 18.13
CA SER A 329 16.87 9.39 18.23
C SER A 329 16.22 8.29 17.39
N GLY A 330 16.94 7.70 16.43
CA GLY A 330 16.34 6.81 15.43
C GLY A 330 15.39 7.52 14.46
N LEU A 331 15.43 8.86 14.43
CA LEU A 331 14.54 9.68 13.60
C LEU A 331 15.19 10.10 12.27
N GLY A 332 16.53 10.10 12.16
CA GLY A 332 17.24 10.69 11.03
C GLY A 332 16.84 10.09 9.67
N LEU A 333 16.78 8.76 9.54
CA LEU A 333 16.37 8.11 8.29
C LEU A 333 14.87 8.26 8.00
N ALA A 334 14.05 8.31 9.03
CA ALA A 334 12.62 8.60 8.90
C ALA A 334 12.36 10.05 8.43
N ILE A 335 13.17 11.02 8.88
CA ILE A 335 13.15 12.40 8.38
C ILE A 335 13.55 12.43 6.90
N VAL A 336 14.64 11.73 6.52
CA VAL A 336 15.07 11.63 5.13
C VAL A 336 13.93 11.09 4.26
N LYS A 337 13.35 9.94 4.61
CA LYS A 337 12.25 9.33 3.88
C LYS A 337 11.07 10.28 3.73
N SER A 338 10.63 10.87 4.84
CA SER A 338 9.49 11.78 4.86
C SER A 338 9.73 13.01 3.98
N PHE A 339 10.92 13.63 4.06
CA PHE A 339 11.24 14.82 3.26
C PHE A 339 11.45 14.52 1.78
N VAL A 340 11.94 13.34 1.43
CA VAL A 340 12.02 12.90 0.05
C VAL A 340 10.61 12.66 -0.52
N GLU A 341 9.76 11.94 0.21
CA GLU A 341 8.40 11.60 -0.23
C GLU A 341 7.49 12.82 -0.42
N ILE A 342 7.51 13.80 0.52
CA ILE A 342 6.71 15.03 0.36
C ILE A 342 7.18 15.89 -0.82
N GLN A 343 8.43 15.76 -1.24
CA GLN A 343 9.01 16.36 -2.43
C GLN A 343 8.88 15.47 -3.68
N LYS A 344 8.01 14.44 -3.65
CA LYS A 344 7.71 13.52 -4.74
C LYS A 344 8.91 12.69 -5.22
N GLY A 345 9.94 12.56 -4.40
CA GLY A 345 11.09 11.69 -4.63
C GLY A 345 10.85 10.26 -4.16
N LYS A 346 11.81 9.40 -4.43
CA LYS A 346 11.85 8.01 -3.95
C LYS A 346 13.12 7.83 -3.13
N PHE A 347 13.01 7.15 -2.01
CA PHE A 347 14.11 6.83 -1.10
C PHE A 347 14.09 5.36 -0.75
N TRP A 348 15.25 4.72 -0.80
CA TRP A 348 15.42 3.35 -0.32
C TRP A 348 16.84 3.12 0.18
N ILE A 349 16.98 2.07 0.96
CA ILE A 349 18.22 1.62 1.54
C ILE A 349 18.50 0.20 1.06
N GLU A 350 19.75 -0.07 0.75
CA GLU A 350 20.23 -1.42 0.46
C GLU A 350 21.38 -1.72 1.43
N THR A 351 21.44 -2.95 1.89
CA THR A 351 22.54 -3.45 2.73
C THR A 351 23.08 -4.73 2.13
N GLU A 352 24.40 -4.84 2.07
CA GLU A 352 25.10 -6.03 1.63
C GLU A 352 26.29 -6.27 2.57
N ALA A 353 26.20 -7.31 3.41
CA ALA A 353 27.11 -7.50 4.52
C ALA A 353 27.23 -6.21 5.37
N ASP A 354 28.42 -5.62 5.48
CA ASP A 354 28.67 -4.38 6.23
C ASP A 354 28.48 -3.11 5.37
N LEU A 355 28.12 -3.24 4.10
CA LEU A 355 27.91 -2.11 3.21
C LEU A 355 26.48 -1.56 3.40
N PHE A 356 26.40 -0.29 3.78
CA PHE A 356 25.19 0.48 3.81
C PHE A 356 25.13 1.40 2.60
N LYS A 357 24.01 1.37 1.87
CA LYS A 357 23.75 2.22 0.70
C LYS A 357 22.42 2.91 0.87
N ALA A 358 22.40 4.25 0.80
CA ALA A 358 21.22 5.08 0.70
C ALA A 358 21.11 5.64 -0.71
N GLU A 359 19.95 5.54 -1.33
CA GLU A 359 19.70 6.08 -2.67
C GLU A 359 18.42 6.92 -2.69
N ILE A 360 18.50 8.07 -3.35
CA ILE A 360 17.37 8.99 -3.53
C ILE A 360 17.25 9.31 -5.02
N ARG A 361 16.02 9.36 -5.51
CA ARG A 361 15.70 9.82 -6.87
C ARG A 361 14.64 10.91 -6.86
N TRP A 362 14.89 11.97 -7.60
CA TRP A 362 13.95 13.05 -7.87
C TRP A 362 13.84 13.26 -9.38
N LYS A 363 12.69 13.76 -9.84
CA LYS A 363 12.54 14.17 -11.25
C LYS A 363 13.36 15.42 -11.54
N LEU A 364 14.16 15.38 -12.62
CA LEU A 364 14.85 16.57 -13.13
C LEU A 364 13.85 17.61 -13.62
N VAL A 365 14.21 18.86 -13.49
CA VAL A 365 13.49 19.97 -14.16
C VAL A 365 13.78 19.87 -15.65
N ASP A 366 12.73 19.83 -16.49
CA ASP A 366 12.88 19.88 -17.94
C ASP A 366 13.58 21.17 -18.36
N LYS A 367 14.64 21.07 -19.18
CA LYS A 367 15.39 22.25 -19.69
C LYS A 367 14.52 23.27 -20.44
N LYS A 368 13.24 23.03 -20.65
CA LYS A 368 12.28 23.95 -21.30
C LYS A 368 11.68 24.98 -20.36
N ASP A 369 11.75 24.78 -19.04
CA ASP A 369 11.12 25.68 -18.06
C ASP A 369 12.08 26.73 -17.48
N ASP A 370 13.33 26.77 -17.94
CA ASP A 370 14.34 27.78 -17.53
C ASP A 370 14.26 29.11 -18.27
N ILE A 371 13.21 29.35 -19.10
CA ILE A 371 12.99 30.60 -19.85
C ILE A 371 11.59 31.15 -19.52
N ALA A 372 11.39 31.58 -18.30
CA ALA A 372 10.27 32.45 -17.93
C ALA A 372 10.66 33.36 -16.76
#